data_2b1369bcf3b0f7e207e6d04808a7b1ac
#
_entry.id   2b1369bcf3b0f7e207e6d04808a7b1ac
#
_cell.length_a   1.000
_cell.length_b   1.000
_cell.length_c   1.000
_cell.angle_alpha   90.00
_cell.angle_beta   90.00
_cell.angle_gamma   90.00
#
_symmetry.space_group_name_H-M   'P 1'
#
loop_
_entity.id
_entity.type
_entity.pdbx_description
1 polymer ?
#
loop_
_entity_poly.entity_id
_entity_poly.type
_entity_poly.pdbx_seq_one_letter_code
_entity_poly.pdbx_strand_id
1 'polypeptide(L)'
;MINTYISDDTSSLSLFAGEIADLIFKEALNRKIDINLIRTGSYGIFNYEPLVEIENKNGRFFIGPVKESNIIDLFNNNIFSENFNGDFNLKNFNKNGIFYGKIDDFQELKKQKRLIFKRVGINPPLSLDDYINDGGLSALKRVINLDSALVIDEIKISGLRGRGGAGFPVWIKWDTVLKEKSETKYIVCNADEGDSGAFADRMILEGDPFSIIEGIIIAGITVGAKNGYIYLRSEYFNAKKRILKALDICNDAGLLGNSILNSGKSFNISLIVGGGSYVCGEETALLESMENKRGMVRMRPPVPAISGLYNKPTVLNNVLTFAYISYILSSCNNITQLANLDYFNSIGTKDSKGTMVFQVSGAVKHPGIYEMPMGITLKELLDLSGGFSDKRSLKAVQIGGLLGAYFPVNDEFFNLNLSYEGLTQKGGILGHGGIVVFDESIDLKHMLLRTLEFCIDESCGKCSPCRLGSMRIKELTERVLKKQNIDANLEIIGEILNTMEGLSLCGLGAMLHYPVNSLLKYFNKEILT
;
A
#
# COMPACT_ATOMS: atom_id res chain seq x y z
N MET A 1 33.11 14.01 6.36
CA MET A 1 31.85 13.42 6.96
C MET A 1 31.15 12.60 5.88
N ILE A 2 30.82 11.33 6.15
CA ILE A 2 30.25 10.39 5.18
C ILE A 2 28.78 10.19 5.50
N ASN A 3 27.89 10.46 4.55
CA ASN A 3 26.49 10.17 4.73
C ASN A 3 26.26 8.66 4.71
N THR A 4 25.65 8.16 5.77
CA THR A 4 25.31 6.74 5.94
C THR A 4 23.81 6.62 6.18
N TYR A 5 23.12 5.90 5.31
CA TYR A 5 21.66 5.78 5.35
C TYR A 5 21.27 4.38 5.80
N ILE A 6 20.34 4.29 6.73
CA ILE A 6 19.78 3.04 7.23
C ILE A 6 18.30 3.25 7.51
N SER A 7 17.46 2.38 6.97
CA SER A 7 16.02 2.49 7.17
C SER A 7 15.63 2.34 8.66
N ASP A 8 14.60 3.10 9.07
CA ASP A 8 13.95 2.98 10.37
C ASP A 8 12.43 2.72 10.25
N ASP A 9 12.01 2.18 9.09
CA ASP A 9 10.64 1.71 8.94
C ASP A 9 10.40 0.40 9.73
N THR A 10 9.14 0.06 9.91
CA THR A 10 8.76 -1.13 10.68
C THR A 10 9.38 -2.42 10.14
N SER A 11 9.51 -2.57 8.81
CA SER A 11 10.09 -3.78 8.20
C SER A 11 11.57 -3.92 8.54
N SER A 12 12.33 -2.87 8.32
CA SER A 12 13.78 -2.85 8.59
C SER A 12 14.08 -2.98 10.08
N LEU A 13 13.30 -2.30 10.94
CA LEU A 13 13.44 -2.43 12.40
C LEU A 13 13.17 -3.85 12.89
N SER A 14 12.22 -4.57 12.28
CA SER A 14 11.96 -5.99 12.62
C SER A 14 13.13 -6.91 12.26
N LEU A 15 14.05 -6.45 11.43
CA LEU A 15 15.28 -7.12 11.00
C LEU A 15 16.53 -6.51 11.66
N PHE A 16 16.37 -5.81 12.80
CA PHE A 16 17.43 -5.23 13.61
C PHE A 16 18.17 -4.03 12.99
N ALA A 17 17.55 -3.28 12.06
CA ALA A 17 18.17 -2.10 11.46
C ALA A 17 18.51 -0.99 12.46
N GLY A 18 17.79 -0.93 13.59
CA GLY A 18 18.07 -0.01 14.70
C GLY A 18 19.41 -0.34 15.37
N GLU A 19 19.56 -1.59 15.77
CA GLU A 19 20.75 -2.12 16.42
C GLU A 19 21.97 -2.04 15.50
N ILE A 20 21.81 -2.33 14.20
CA ILE A 20 22.86 -2.18 13.20
C ILE A 20 23.32 -0.71 13.10
N ALA A 21 22.37 0.23 13.09
CA ALA A 21 22.68 1.65 13.06
C ALA A 21 23.51 2.09 14.28
N ASP A 22 23.11 1.68 15.47
CA ASP A 22 23.80 1.98 16.73
C ASP A 22 25.20 1.37 16.77
N LEU A 23 25.38 0.15 16.29
CA LEU A 23 26.68 -0.53 16.22
C LEU A 23 27.61 0.14 15.20
N ILE A 24 27.12 0.52 14.04
CA ILE A 24 27.90 1.28 13.04
C ILE A 24 28.33 2.62 13.62
N PHE A 25 27.44 3.35 14.26
CA PHE A 25 27.77 4.63 14.88
C PHE A 25 28.85 4.49 15.97
N LYS A 26 28.70 3.50 16.86
CA LYS A 26 29.66 3.19 17.92
C LYS A 26 31.03 2.82 17.36
N GLU A 27 31.11 1.98 16.33
CA GLU A 27 32.37 1.56 15.72
C GLU A 27 33.04 2.72 14.96
N ALA A 28 32.26 3.59 14.31
CA ALA A 28 32.78 4.80 13.69
C ALA A 28 33.44 5.73 14.72
N LEU A 29 32.81 5.92 15.88
CA LEU A 29 33.39 6.69 16.99
C LEU A 29 34.70 6.07 17.49
N ASN A 30 34.76 4.76 17.69
CA ASN A 30 35.96 4.03 18.14
C ASN A 30 37.13 4.23 17.16
N ARG A 31 36.87 4.26 15.86
CA ARG A 31 37.86 4.43 14.80
C ARG A 31 38.09 5.89 14.41
N LYS A 32 37.39 6.83 15.04
CA LYS A 32 37.45 8.27 14.72
C LYS A 32 37.12 8.57 13.25
N ILE A 33 36.15 7.82 12.71
CA ILE A 33 35.58 8.04 11.38
C ILE A 33 34.34 8.92 11.54
N ASP A 34 34.30 10.03 10.81
CA ASP A 34 33.19 10.99 10.85
C ASP A 34 32.08 10.57 9.90
N ILE A 35 30.97 10.04 10.44
CA ILE A 35 29.79 9.63 9.70
C ILE A 35 28.58 10.48 10.09
N ASN A 36 27.73 10.78 9.12
CA ASN A 36 26.42 11.36 9.32
C ASN A 36 25.36 10.27 9.11
N LEU A 37 24.79 9.75 10.21
CA LEU A 37 23.80 8.70 10.17
C LEU A 37 22.42 9.26 9.88
N ILE A 38 21.84 8.90 8.75
CA ILE A 38 20.56 9.38 8.24
C ILE A 38 19.57 8.21 8.26
N ARG A 39 18.38 8.43 8.85
CA ARG A 39 17.33 7.43 8.88
C ARG A 39 16.35 7.66 7.73
N THR A 40 16.08 6.62 6.94
CA THR A 40 15.19 6.66 5.76
C THR A 40 14.03 5.68 5.90
N GLY A 41 13.09 5.68 4.95
CA GLY A 41 12.18 4.55 4.75
C GLY A 41 12.90 3.38 4.07
N SER A 42 12.25 2.21 4.00
CA SER A 42 12.73 1.08 3.22
C SER A 42 12.36 1.22 1.75
N TYR A 43 13.21 0.74 0.85
CA TYR A 43 12.86 0.60 -0.58
C TYR A 43 11.74 -0.43 -0.83
N GLY A 44 11.44 -1.28 0.16
CA GLY A 44 10.43 -2.33 0.05
C GLY A 44 10.91 -3.58 -0.65
N ILE A 45 12.21 -3.85 -0.65
CA ILE A 45 12.81 -5.09 -1.17
C ILE A 45 13.46 -5.82 -0.01
N PHE A 46 12.68 -6.63 0.70
CA PHE A 46 12.99 -7.11 2.05
C PHE A 46 14.12 -8.11 2.15
N ASN A 47 14.46 -8.82 1.07
CA ASN A 47 15.60 -9.76 1.08
C ASN A 47 16.96 -9.08 1.20
N TYR A 48 17.04 -7.75 1.03
CA TYR A 48 18.26 -6.97 1.22
C TYR A 48 18.33 -6.26 2.57
N GLU A 49 17.26 -6.31 3.36
CA GLU A 49 17.19 -5.64 4.67
C GLU A 49 17.89 -6.45 5.79
N PRO A 50 18.54 -5.81 6.76
CA PRO A 50 18.81 -4.36 6.83
C PRO A 50 19.79 -3.91 5.74
N LEU A 51 19.40 -2.84 5.03
CA LEU A 51 20.22 -2.22 4.01
C LEU A 51 21.00 -1.06 4.61
N VAL A 52 22.31 -1.03 4.39
CA VAL A 52 23.19 0.09 4.75
C VAL A 52 23.65 0.75 3.47
N GLU A 53 23.48 2.06 3.38
CA GLU A 53 23.93 2.82 2.23
C GLU A 53 24.97 3.86 2.65
N ILE A 54 25.91 4.13 1.76
CA ILE A 54 26.99 5.07 1.96
C ILE A 54 27.06 5.99 0.75
N GLU A 55 27.08 7.28 1.01
CA GLU A 55 27.20 8.29 -0.03
C GLU A 55 28.50 9.07 0.13
N ASN A 56 29.27 9.12 -0.94
CA ASN A 56 30.50 9.88 -1.06
C ASN A 56 30.63 10.48 -2.48
N LYS A 57 31.76 11.09 -2.79
CA LYS A 57 32.03 11.70 -4.10
C LYS A 57 31.91 10.75 -5.32
N ASN A 58 31.94 9.43 -5.12
CA ASN A 58 31.86 8.42 -6.18
C ASN A 58 30.41 7.91 -6.38
N GLY A 59 29.46 8.37 -5.54
CA GLY A 59 28.03 8.04 -5.60
C GLY A 59 27.48 7.41 -4.33
N ARG A 60 26.26 6.91 -4.40
CA ARG A 60 25.56 6.23 -3.31
C ARG A 60 25.61 4.71 -3.53
N PHE A 61 26.17 4.00 -2.58
CA PHE A 61 26.38 2.55 -2.62
C PHE A 61 25.51 1.87 -1.56
N PHE A 62 25.00 0.69 -1.87
CA PHE A 62 24.22 -0.13 -0.94
C PHE A 62 24.93 -1.43 -0.60
N ILE A 63 24.66 -1.93 0.61
CA ILE A 63 25.16 -3.20 1.13
C ILE A 63 24.05 -3.82 1.98
N GLY A 64 23.67 -5.05 1.69
CA GLY A 64 22.64 -5.76 2.46
C GLY A 64 22.48 -7.24 2.07
N PRO A 65 21.88 -8.04 2.95
CA PRO A 65 21.51 -7.73 4.33
C PRO A 65 22.72 -7.67 5.26
N VAL A 66 22.81 -6.60 6.05
CA VAL A 66 23.89 -6.42 7.03
C VAL A 66 23.50 -7.05 8.36
N LYS A 67 24.41 -7.86 8.94
CA LYS A 67 24.28 -8.45 10.27
C LYS A 67 25.34 -7.84 11.21
N GLU A 68 25.13 -7.94 12.53
CA GLU A 68 26.09 -7.51 13.54
C GLU A 68 27.50 -8.04 13.26
N SER A 69 27.62 -9.33 12.91
CA SER A 69 28.90 -9.99 12.59
C SER A 69 29.65 -9.38 11.40
N ASN A 70 28.98 -8.60 10.56
CA ASN A 70 29.57 -8.00 9.37
C ASN A 70 30.17 -6.61 9.65
N ILE A 71 29.80 -5.94 10.75
CA ILE A 71 30.12 -4.52 10.96
C ILE A 71 31.62 -4.28 11.00
N ILE A 72 32.37 -5.07 11.76
CA ILE A 72 33.84 -4.96 11.82
C ILE A 72 34.48 -5.10 10.44
N ASP A 73 33.98 -6.04 9.63
CA ASP A 73 34.50 -6.27 8.28
C ASP A 73 34.16 -5.12 7.32
N LEU A 74 32.99 -4.47 7.48
CA LEU A 74 32.64 -3.28 6.70
C LEU A 74 33.67 -2.16 6.95
N PHE A 75 34.04 -1.92 8.19
CA PHE A 75 35.06 -0.92 8.54
C PHE A 75 36.46 -1.34 8.07
N ASN A 76 36.85 -2.61 8.20
CA ASN A 76 38.14 -3.12 7.74
C ASN A 76 38.31 -3.04 6.21
N ASN A 77 37.21 -3.07 5.46
CA ASN A 77 37.23 -2.86 4.01
C ASN A 77 37.09 -1.39 3.59
N ASN A 78 37.27 -0.45 4.53
CA ASN A 78 37.24 1.01 4.30
C ASN A 78 36.01 1.52 3.56
N ILE A 79 34.84 0.88 3.81
CA ILE A 79 33.59 1.25 3.17
C ILE A 79 33.17 2.66 3.55
N PHE A 80 33.33 3.02 4.83
CA PHE A 80 33.06 4.35 5.35
C PHE A 80 34.26 5.31 5.05
N SER A 81 34.55 5.47 3.75
CA SER A 81 35.66 6.30 3.25
C SER A 81 35.24 7.16 2.07
N GLU A 82 35.73 8.41 2.00
CA GLU A 82 35.52 9.30 0.85
C GLU A 82 36.09 8.74 -0.47
N ASN A 83 37.01 7.79 -0.40
CA ASN A 83 37.62 7.15 -1.55
C ASN A 83 37.00 5.81 -1.91
N PHE A 84 35.99 5.33 -1.17
CA PHE A 84 35.29 4.10 -1.50
C PHE A 84 34.63 4.23 -2.89
N ASN A 85 34.95 3.31 -3.80
CA ASN A 85 34.53 3.31 -5.20
C ASN A 85 33.62 2.13 -5.57
N GLY A 86 33.20 1.35 -4.55
CA GLY A 86 32.41 0.14 -4.76
C GLY A 86 33.23 -1.14 -4.94
N ASP A 87 34.56 -1.07 -4.97
CA ASP A 87 35.43 -2.25 -5.04
C ASP A 87 35.53 -2.89 -3.66
N PHE A 88 34.91 -4.04 -3.53
CA PHE A 88 35.01 -4.89 -2.35
C PHE A 88 35.96 -6.06 -2.58
N ASN A 89 36.82 -6.33 -1.64
CA ASN A 89 37.53 -7.61 -1.61
C ASN A 89 36.61 -8.70 -0.99
N LEU A 90 35.65 -9.17 -1.78
CA LEU A 90 34.45 -9.89 -1.35
C LEU A 90 34.63 -11.38 -1.12
N LYS A 91 35.82 -11.92 -1.14
CA LYS A 91 35.98 -13.38 -0.93
C LYS A 91 35.30 -13.88 0.35
N ASN A 92 35.12 -13.00 1.35
CA ASN A 92 34.45 -13.33 2.62
C ASN A 92 32.95 -12.96 2.64
N PHE A 93 32.51 -11.93 1.90
CA PHE A 93 31.12 -11.45 1.92
C PHE A 93 30.17 -12.27 1.02
N ASN A 94 30.61 -12.67 -0.18
CA ASN A 94 29.80 -13.50 -1.09
C ASN A 94 29.39 -14.86 -0.52
N LYS A 95 30.15 -15.40 0.44
CA LYS A 95 29.78 -16.63 1.13
C LYS A 95 28.58 -16.47 2.06
N ASN A 96 28.24 -15.23 2.45
CA ASN A 96 27.20 -14.91 3.42
C ASN A 96 25.92 -14.33 2.79
N GLY A 97 25.79 -14.33 1.45
CA GLY A 97 24.61 -13.83 0.74
C GLY A 97 24.43 -12.31 0.82
N ILE A 98 25.51 -11.54 1.02
CA ILE A 98 25.48 -10.08 1.04
C ILE A 98 25.53 -9.56 -0.39
N PHE A 99 24.60 -8.69 -0.73
CA PHE A 99 24.52 -7.96 -1.99
C PHE A 99 25.07 -6.55 -1.81
N TYR A 100 25.66 -5.98 -2.86
CA TYR A 100 26.19 -4.62 -2.87
C TYR A 100 26.25 -4.09 -4.28
N GLY A 101 26.28 -2.77 -4.40
CA GLY A 101 26.39 -2.08 -5.67
C GLY A 101 26.10 -0.59 -5.53
N LYS A 102 26.01 0.10 -6.66
CA LYS A 102 25.45 1.46 -6.70
C LYS A 102 23.93 1.38 -6.66
N ILE A 103 23.31 2.34 -5.96
CA ILE A 103 21.85 2.38 -5.88
C ILE A 103 21.22 2.56 -7.28
N ASP A 104 21.86 3.33 -8.14
CA ASP A 104 21.42 3.57 -9.53
C ASP A 104 21.42 2.29 -10.40
N ASP A 105 22.19 1.28 -10.02
CA ASP A 105 22.29 0.00 -10.74
C ASP A 105 21.42 -1.10 -10.12
N PHE A 106 20.70 -0.77 -9.04
CA PHE A 106 19.83 -1.70 -8.35
C PHE A 106 18.64 -2.09 -9.26
N GLN A 107 18.71 -3.27 -9.86
CA GLN A 107 17.82 -3.67 -10.95
C GLN A 107 16.35 -3.72 -10.55
N GLU A 108 16.05 -4.13 -9.32
CA GLU A 108 14.71 -4.20 -8.77
C GLU A 108 14.06 -2.82 -8.63
N LEU A 109 14.85 -1.76 -8.40
CA LEU A 109 14.37 -0.38 -8.38
C LEU A 109 14.31 0.22 -9.79
N LYS A 110 15.34 0.00 -10.61
CA LYS A 110 15.48 0.58 -11.94
C LYS A 110 14.35 0.19 -12.90
N LYS A 111 13.83 -1.02 -12.76
CA LYS A 111 12.73 -1.55 -13.57
C LYS A 111 11.35 -1.08 -13.12
N GLN A 112 11.22 -0.53 -11.93
CA GLN A 112 9.96 0.02 -11.42
C GLN A 112 9.64 1.39 -12.04
N LYS A 113 8.37 1.76 -11.98
CA LYS A 113 7.88 3.12 -12.29
C LYS A 113 7.42 3.78 -11.00
N ARG A 114 8.38 4.13 -10.13
CA ARG A 114 8.10 4.70 -8.81
C ARG A 114 7.62 6.14 -8.92
N LEU A 115 6.32 6.35 -8.94
CA LEU A 115 5.69 7.67 -8.97
C LEU A 115 5.48 8.22 -7.56
N ILE A 116 4.77 7.46 -6.73
CA ILE A 116 4.49 7.85 -5.34
C ILE A 116 5.54 7.32 -4.37
N PHE A 117 6.25 6.25 -4.71
CA PHE A 117 7.37 5.72 -3.91
C PHE A 117 8.74 6.31 -4.31
N LYS A 118 8.80 7.32 -5.18
CA LYS A 118 10.06 7.88 -5.70
C LYS A 118 11.01 8.39 -4.61
N ARG A 119 10.49 8.88 -3.49
CA ARG A 119 11.26 9.41 -2.35
C ARG A 119 11.50 8.38 -1.25
N VAL A 120 10.66 7.33 -1.18
CA VAL A 120 10.74 6.30 -0.13
C VAL A 120 12.02 5.49 -0.28
N GLY A 121 12.82 5.43 0.78
CA GLY A 121 14.15 4.85 0.81
C GLY A 121 15.27 5.83 0.47
N ILE A 122 14.98 6.94 -0.21
CA ILE A 122 15.97 7.93 -0.67
C ILE A 122 16.10 9.07 0.33
N ASN A 123 15.00 9.72 0.68
CA ASN A 123 14.98 10.89 1.52
C ASN A 123 14.67 10.54 2.99
N PRO A 124 15.17 11.34 3.94
CA PRO A 124 14.69 11.30 5.33
C PRO A 124 13.20 11.65 5.37
N PRO A 125 12.34 10.78 5.93
CA PRO A 125 10.88 10.94 5.83
C PRO A 125 10.31 12.19 6.52
N LEU A 126 11.06 12.78 7.45
CA LEU A 126 10.66 13.98 8.18
C LEU A 126 11.42 15.23 7.74
N SER A 127 12.17 15.18 6.63
CA SER A 127 12.79 16.35 6.02
C SER A 127 11.80 17.02 5.06
N LEU A 128 11.15 18.09 5.51
CA LEU A 128 10.27 18.89 4.66
C LEU A 128 11.04 19.60 3.54
N ASP A 129 12.29 19.99 3.80
CA ASP A 129 13.16 20.63 2.80
C ASP A 129 13.48 19.66 1.65
N ASP A 130 13.86 18.41 1.95
CA ASP A 130 14.10 17.40 0.92
C ASP A 130 12.81 17.07 0.14
N TYR A 131 11.66 17.02 0.83
CA TYR A 131 10.36 16.87 0.17
C TYR A 131 10.11 17.99 -0.84
N ILE A 132 10.35 19.25 -0.45
CA ILE A 132 10.17 20.44 -1.31
C ILE A 132 11.17 20.42 -2.47
N ASN A 133 12.44 20.13 -2.21
CA ASN A 133 13.50 20.09 -3.22
C ASN A 133 13.21 19.05 -4.31
N ASP A 134 12.53 17.94 -3.95
CA ASP A 134 12.07 16.90 -4.89
C ASP A 134 10.69 17.19 -5.52
N GLY A 135 10.27 18.45 -5.50
CA GLY A 135 9.05 18.93 -6.14
C GLY A 135 7.77 18.78 -5.30
N GLY A 136 7.89 18.43 -4.02
CA GLY A 136 6.76 18.44 -3.09
C GLY A 136 6.20 19.86 -2.89
N LEU A 137 4.97 19.95 -2.43
CA LEU A 137 4.16 21.16 -2.28
C LEU A 137 3.88 21.94 -3.58
N SER A 138 4.39 21.51 -4.74
CA SER A 138 4.11 22.17 -6.01
C SER A 138 2.63 22.03 -6.40
N ALA A 139 2.02 20.89 -6.12
CA ALA A 139 0.60 20.67 -6.33
C ALA A 139 -0.24 21.58 -5.42
N LEU A 140 0.06 21.63 -4.13
CA LEU A 140 -0.65 22.47 -3.18
C LEU A 140 -0.53 23.97 -3.53
N LYS A 141 0.70 24.46 -3.81
CA LYS A 141 0.96 25.87 -4.20
C LYS A 141 0.18 26.27 -5.44
N ARG A 142 -0.02 25.33 -6.38
CA ARG A 142 -0.81 25.56 -7.58
C ARG A 142 -2.32 25.52 -7.28
N VAL A 143 -2.81 24.45 -6.64
CA VAL A 143 -4.24 24.19 -6.42
C VAL A 143 -4.87 25.27 -5.51
N ILE A 144 -4.12 25.84 -4.58
CA ILE A 144 -4.63 26.83 -3.64
C ILE A 144 -5.23 28.07 -4.33
N ASN A 145 -4.79 28.35 -5.56
CA ASN A 145 -5.24 29.48 -6.38
C ASN A 145 -6.17 29.07 -7.54
N LEU A 146 -6.50 27.78 -7.67
CA LEU A 146 -7.36 27.29 -8.74
C LEU A 146 -8.83 27.22 -8.30
N ASP A 147 -9.70 27.29 -9.32
CA ASP A 147 -11.11 26.93 -9.15
C ASP A 147 -11.26 25.44 -8.86
N SER A 148 -12.12 25.10 -7.91
CA SER A 148 -12.36 23.71 -7.48
C SER A 148 -12.83 22.80 -8.61
N ALA A 149 -13.64 23.32 -9.53
CA ALA A 149 -14.12 22.53 -10.69
C ALA A 149 -12.98 22.14 -11.62
N LEU A 150 -12.01 23.04 -11.84
CA LEU A 150 -10.81 22.72 -12.65
C LEU A 150 -9.97 21.63 -12.02
N VAL A 151 -9.79 21.64 -10.68
CA VAL A 151 -9.06 20.59 -9.97
C VAL A 151 -9.75 19.23 -10.14
N ILE A 152 -11.07 19.20 -10.04
CA ILE A 152 -11.85 17.97 -10.24
C ILE A 152 -11.76 17.49 -11.69
N ASP A 153 -11.80 18.39 -12.67
CA ASP A 153 -11.64 18.03 -14.08
C ASP A 153 -10.25 17.44 -14.36
N GLU A 154 -9.20 17.97 -13.75
CA GLU A 154 -7.85 17.41 -13.87
C GLU A 154 -7.78 15.99 -13.27
N ILE A 155 -8.37 15.76 -12.09
CA ILE A 155 -8.45 14.40 -11.51
C ILE A 155 -9.25 13.47 -12.41
N LYS A 156 -10.32 13.96 -13.05
CA LYS A 156 -11.11 13.20 -14.02
C LYS A 156 -10.30 12.84 -15.26
N ILE A 157 -9.58 13.80 -15.84
CA ILE A 157 -8.70 13.62 -17.00
C ILE A 157 -7.59 12.61 -16.70
N SER A 158 -7.02 12.63 -15.48
CA SER A 158 -5.99 11.67 -15.07
C SER A 158 -6.47 10.22 -15.12
N GLY A 159 -7.79 9.98 -14.99
CA GLY A 159 -8.36 8.65 -14.89
C GLY A 159 -8.05 7.94 -13.57
N LEU A 160 -7.65 8.68 -12.52
CA LEU A 160 -7.33 8.09 -11.23
C LEU A 160 -8.54 7.39 -10.61
N ARG A 161 -8.37 6.10 -10.33
CA ARG A 161 -9.30 5.28 -9.56
C ARG A 161 -8.72 5.03 -8.16
N GLY A 162 -9.58 4.89 -7.17
CA GLY A 162 -9.18 4.61 -5.79
C GLY A 162 -8.29 3.38 -5.67
N ARG A 163 -7.22 3.47 -4.86
CA ARG A 163 -6.20 2.42 -4.66
C ARG A 163 -6.44 1.54 -3.44
N GLY A 164 -7.55 1.75 -2.73
CA GLY A 164 -7.93 0.93 -1.56
C GLY A 164 -8.72 -0.34 -1.88
N GLY A 165 -8.72 -0.82 -3.14
CA GLY A 165 -9.31 -2.10 -3.55
C GLY A 165 -10.51 -2.00 -4.48
N ALA A 166 -11.47 -1.11 -4.21
CA ALA A 166 -12.71 -1.02 -5.00
C ALA A 166 -12.54 -0.36 -6.39
N GLY A 167 -11.45 0.36 -6.63
CA GLY A 167 -11.17 0.99 -7.91
C GLY A 167 -12.23 2.02 -8.38
N PHE A 168 -12.95 2.67 -7.44
CA PHE A 168 -13.96 3.67 -7.78
C PHE A 168 -13.30 4.97 -8.27
N PRO A 169 -13.84 5.66 -9.32
CA PRO A 169 -13.29 6.92 -9.82
C PRO A 169 -13.26 8.02 -8.73
N VAL A 170 -12.09 8.57 -8.45
CA VAL A 170 -11.88 9.52 -7.34
C VAL A 170 -12.66 10.81 -7.54
N TRP A 171 -12.66 11.34 -8.77
CA TRP A 171 -13.32 12.60 -9.11
C TRP A 171 -14.81 12.62 -8.78
N ILE A 172 -15.52 11.47 -8.91
CA ILE A 172 -16.96 11.40 -8.62
C ILE A 172 -17.25 11.67 -7.14
N LYS A 173 -16.44 11.08 -6.23
CA LYS A 173 -16.59 11.36 -4.79
C LYS A 173 -16.37 12.83 -4.48
N TRP A 174 -15.34 13.43 -5.05
CA TRP A 174 -14.99 14.83 -4.79
C TRP A 174 -16.02 15.80 -5.36
N ASP A 175 -16.47 15.57 -6.61
CA ASP A 175 -17.51 16.37 -7.26
C ASP A 175 -18.84 16.31 -6.49
N THR A 176 -19.22 15.11 -6.02
CA THR A 176 -20.41 14.94 -5.18
C THR A 176 -20.29 15.79 -3.91
N VAL A 177 -19.18 15.68 -3.15
CA VAL A 177 -18.98 16.47 -1.92
C VAL A 177 -18.91 17.97 -2.21
N LEU A 178 -18.26 18.38 -3.32
CA LEU A 178 -18.20 19.79 -3.71
C LEU A 178 -19.60 20.38 -3.90
N LYS A 179 -20.50 19.65 -4.58
CA LYS A 179 -21.86 20.08 -4.92
C LYS A 179 -22.83 20.08 -3.73
N GLU A 180 -22.54 19.32 -2.69
CA GLU A 180 -23.38 19.29 -1.49
C GLU A 180 -23.41 20.64 -0.77
N LYS A 181 -24.62 21.15 -0.50
CA LYS A 181 -24.86 22.39 0.22
C LYS A 181 -24.77 22.14 1.73
N SER A 182 -23.55 22.11 2.26
CA SER A 182 -23.29 21.94 3.68
C SER A 182 -22.18 22.90 4.12
N GLU A 183 -22.36 23.58 5.24
CA GLU A 183 -21.33 24.44 5.85
C GLU A 183 -20.15 23.61 6.38
N THR A 184 -20.41 22.35 6.73
CA THR A 184 -19.40 21.44 7.26
C THR A 184 -19.24 20.26 6.32
N LYS A 185 -17.99 20.04 5.88
CA LYS A 185 -17.56 18.89 5.07
C LYS A 185 -16.30 18.32 5.68
N TYR A 186 -16.05 17.03 5.46
CA TYR A 186 -14.90 16.36 6.02
C TYR A 186 -14.08 15.63 4.96
N ILE A 187 -12.77 15.50 5.23
CA ILE A 187 -11.86 14.61 4.51
C ILE A 187 -11.45 13.50 5.47
N VAL A 188 -11.50 12.25 5.01
CA VAL A 188 -11.03 11.10 5.77
C VAL A 188 -10.06 10.30 4.92
N CYS A 189 -8.84 10.15 5.40
CA CYS A 189 -7.85 9.24 4.87
C CYS A 189 -8.01 7.89 5.57
N ASN A 190 -8.42 6.87 4.82
CA ASN A 190 -8.48 5.51 5.30
C ASN A 190 -7.06 4.92 5.28
N ALA A 191 -6.47 4.77 6.46
CA ALA A 191 -5.18 4.14 6.71
C ALA A 191 -5.34 2.86 7.57
N ASP A 192 -6.50 2.21 7.47
CA ASP A 192 -6.77 0.91 8.07
C ASP A 192 -6.52 -0.21 7.04
N GLU A 193 -5.24 -0.48 6.80
CA GLU A 193 -4.75 -1.50 5.87
C GLU A 193 -4.85 -2.88 6.51
N GLY A 194 -6.01 -3.54 6.38
CA GLY A 194 -6.34 -4.77 7.11
C GLY A 194 -6.05 -6.07 6.37
N ASP A 195 -5.85 -6.06 5.05
CA ASP A 195 -5.63 -7.26 4.25
C ASP A 195 -4.30 -7.97 4.60
N SER A 196 -4.34 -9.30 4.74
CA SER A 196 -3.14 -10.11 4.91
C SER A 196 -2.22 -9.95 3.70
N GLY A 197 -0.94 -9.58 3.96
CA GLY A 197 0.05 -9.34 2.92
C GLY A 197 -0.02 -7.95 2.28
N ALA A 198 -0.89 -7.06 2.76
CA ALA A 198 -0.90 -5.66 2.41
C ALA A 198 -0.07 -4.84 3.41
N PHE A 199 0.80 -3.97 2.90
CA PHE A 199 1.72 -3.13 3.68
C PHE A 199 2.18 -1.86 2.96
N ALA A 200 1.63 -1.56 1.79
CA ALA A 200 2.02 -0.41 0.98
C ALA A 200 1.61 0.91 1.63
N ASP A 201 0.41 0.96 2.24
CA ASP A 201 -0.05 2.14 2.98
C ASP A 201 0.88 2.44 4.15
N ARG A 202 1.26 1.42 4.92
CA ARG A 202 2.21 1.55 6.03
C ARG A 202 3.54 2.11 5.55
N MET A 203 4.09 1.56 4.48
CA MET A 203 5.40 1.95 3.98
C MET A 203 5.45 3.40 3.51
N ILE A 204 4.42 3.90 2.84
CA ILE A 204 4.40 5.30 2.42
C ILE A 204 4.09 6.25 3.59
N LEU A 205 3.26 5.84 4.57
CA LEU A 205 3.04 6.59 5.81
C LEU A 205 4.34 6.76 6.62
N GLU A 206 5.21 5.74 6.61
CA GLU A 206 6.50 5.78 7.28
C GLU A 206 7.59 6.44 6.45
N GLY A 207 7.55 6.32 5.11
CA GLY A 207 8.63 6.71 4.20
C GLY A 207 8.45 8.06 3.49
N ASP A 208 7.20 8.52 3.28
CA ASP A 208 6.89 9.83 2.64
C ASP A 208 5.55 10.39 3.12
N PRO A 209 5.43 10.72 4.43
CA PRO A 209 4.17 11.19 5.02
C PRO A 209 3.68 12.51 4.43
N PHE A 210 4.59 13.37 3.95
CA PHE A 210 4.22 14.68 3.41
C PHE A 210 3.43 14.58 2.11
N SER A 211 3.67 13.57 1.28
CA SER A 211 2.89 13.36 0.05
C SER A 211 1.41 13.08 0.33
N ILE A 212 1.14 12.36 1.39
CA ILE A 212 -0.22 12.02 1.83
C ILE A 212 -0.89 13.26 2.44
N ILE A 213 -0.18 13.97 3.32
CA ILE A 213 -0.65 15.20 3.97
C ILE A 213 -0.98 16.25 2.91
N GLU A 214 -0.12 16.46 1.91
CA GLU A 214 -0.37 17.36 0.78
C GLU A 214 -1.64 16.97 0.02
N GLY A 215 -1.81 15.69 -0.31
CA GLY A 215 -3.01 15.19 -0.99
C GLY A 215 -4.30 15.40 -0.19
N ILE A 216 -4.25 15.23 1.13
CA ILE A 216 -5.39 15.48 2.03
C ILE A 216 -5.72 16.98 2.08
N ILE A 217 -4.72 17.86 2.17
CA ILE A 217 -4.92 19.32 2.15
C ILE A 217 -5.55 19.76 0.83
N ILE A 218 -5.04 19.25 -0.30
CA ILE A 218 -5.59 19.53 -1.63
C ILE A 218 -7.07 19.13 -1.69
N ALA A 219 -7.42 17.94 -1.20
CA ALA A 219 -8.81 17.50 -1.15
C ALA A 219 -9.68 18.45 -0.32
N GLY A 220 -9.19 18.84 0.87
CA GLY A 220 -9.89 19.75 1.75
C GLY A 220 -10.19 21.09 1.09
N ILE A 221 -9.18 21.71 0.50
CA ILE A 221 -9.30 23.02 -0.19
C ILE A 221 -10.26 22.90 -1.37
N THR A 222 -10.17 21.83 -2.14
CA THR A 222 -11.00 21.61 -3.35
C THR A 222 -12.47 21.49 -3.03
N VAL A 223 -12.85 20.73 -2.00
CA VAL A 223 -14.29 20.54 -1.68
C VAL A 223 -14.83 21.52 -0.65
N GLY A 224 -13.97 22.40 -0.11
CA GLY A 224 -14.35 23.38 0.92
C GLY A 224 -14.47 22.78 2.33
N ALA A 225 -13.79 21.69 2.62
CA ALA A 225 -13.69 21.14 3.96
C ALA A 225 -12.66 21.92 4.80
N LYS A 226 -12.88 22.01 6.11
CA LYS A 226 -11.95 22.65 7.06
C LYS A 226 -11.22 21.66 7.95
N ASN A 227 -11.68 20.41 8.00
CA ASN A 227 -11.12 19.37 8.85
C ASN A 227 -10.91 18.08 8.05
N GLY A 228 -9.73 17.52 8.22
CA GLY A 228 -9.33 16.21 7.73
C GLY A 228 -8.93 15.27 8.87
N TYR A 229 -9.06 13.99 8.64
CA TYR A 229 -8.69 12.95 9.59
C TYR A 229 -7.91 11.87 8.88
N ILE A 230 -6.85 11.37 9.52
CA ILE A 230 -6.18 10.14 9.14
C ILE A 230 -6.65 9.07 10.13
N TYR A 231 -7.41 8.08 9.65
CA TYR A 231 -7.84 6.95 10.47
C TYR A 231 -6.83 5.82 10.29
N LEU A 232 -5.98 5.64 11.29
CA LEU A 232 -4.84 4.75 11.26
C LEU A 232 -5.13 3.45 12.01
N ARG A 233 -4.75 2.34 11.42
CA ARG A 233 -4.75 1.02 12.05
C ARG A 233 -3.95 1.02 13.36
N SER A 234 -4.48 0.38 14.42
CA SER A 234 -3.89 0.38 15.76
C SER A 234 -2.48 -0.22 15.81
N GLU A 235 -2.19 -1.21 14.97
CA GLU A 235 -0.94 -1.96 14.94
C GLU A 235 0.23 -1.18 14.30
N TYR A 236 -0.03 -0.03 13.67
CA TYR A 236 0.97 0.77 12.97
C TYR A 236 1.64 1.81 13.88
N PHE A 237 2.34 1.33 14.92
CA PHE A 237 2.96 2.17 15.94
C PHE A 237 4.00 3.15 15.39
N ASN A 238 4.82 2.71 14.44
CA ASN A 238 5.86 3.55 13.84
C ASN A 238 5.26 4.59 12.91
N ALA A 239 4.30 4.21 12.06
CA ALA A 239 3.55 5.14 11.22
C ALA A 239 2.83 6.20 12.07
N LYS A 240 2.21 5.83 13.22
CA LYS A 240 1.61 6.78 14.17
C LYS A 240 2.63 7.85 14.60
N LYS A 241 3.81 7.44 15.05
CA LYS A 241 4.86 8.38 15.48
C LYS A 241 5.30 9.28 14.34
N ARG A 242 5.45 8.71 13.14
CA ARG A 242 5.89 9.42 11.94
C ARG A 242 4.88 10.48 11.52
N ILE A 243 3.60 10.11 11.43
CA ILE A 243 2.51 11.02 11.04
C ILE A 243 2.35 12.16 12.05
N LEU A 244 2.37 11.89 13.35
CA LEU A 244 2.26 12.96 14.35
C LEU A 244 3.37 13.99 14.19
N LYS A 245 4.63 13.55 14.06
CA LYS A 245 5.76 14.46 13.81
C LYS A 245 5.64 15.23 12.48
N ALA A 246 5.18 14.56 11.42
CA ALA A 246 4.97 15.22 10.13
C ALA A 246 3.87 16.28 10.20
N LEU A 247 2.79 16.04 10.95
CA LEU A 247 1.73 17.03 11.20
C LEU A 247 2.25 18.23 12.00
N ASP A 248 3.09 18.02 13.03
CA ASP A 248 3.74 19.09 13.78
C ASP A 248 4.59 19.96 12.85
N ILE A 249 5.46 19.35 12.02
CA ILE A 249 6.27 20.06 11.02
C ILE A 249 5.40 20.85 10.04
N CYS A 250 4.29 20.27 9.56
CA CYS A 250 3.37 20.97 8.67
C CYS A 250 2.67 22.16 9.34
N ASN A 251 2.32 22.06 10.62
CA ASN A 251 1.76 23.18 11.39
C ASN A 251 2.80 24.32 11.53
N ASP A 252 4.03 23.99 11.91
CA ASP A 252 5.11 24.96 12.09
C ASP A 252 5.47 25.67 10.76
N ALA A 253 5.38 24.93 9.64
CA ALA A 253 5.62 25.47 8.30
C ALA A 253 4.42 26.24 7.69
N GLY A 254 3.29 26.39 8.41
CA GLY A 254 2.10 27.05 7.93
C GLY A 254 1.37 26.35 6.77
N LEU A 255 1.53 25.02 6.69
CA LEU A 255 0.82 24.16 5.72
C LEU A 255 -0.54 23.70 6.26
N LEU A 256 -0.78 23.86 7.55
CA LEU A 256 -2.03 23.60 8.26
C LEU A 256 -2.42 24.83 9.09
N GLY A 257 -3.66 24.86 9.56
CA GLY A 257 -4.18 25.94 10.41
C GLY A 257 -5.09 26.91 9.67
N ASN A 258 -5.12 28.17 10.13
CA ASN A 258 -6.12 29.17 9.71
C ASN A 258 -5.84 29.84 8.37
N SER A 259 -4.59 29.81 7.89
CA SER A 259 -4.20 30.45 6.62
C SER A 259 -3.04 29.70 5.96
N ILE A 260 -3.39 28.63 5.26
CA ILE A 260 -2.41 27.77 4.58
C ILE A 260 -1.62 28.60 3.57
N LEU A 261 -0.30 28.59 3.65
CA LEU A 261 0.59 29.35 2.76
C LEU A 261 0.17 30.82 2.61
N ASN A 262 -0.39 31.42 3.64
CA ASN A 262 -0.93 32.80 3.66
C ASN A 262 -2.07 33.07 2.67
N SER A 263 -2.81 32.05 2.24
CA SER A 263 -3.89 32.16 1.25
C SER A 263 -5.24 32.58 1.82
N GLY A 264 -5.38 32.65 3.14
CA GLY A 264 -6.68 32.84 3.81
C GLY A 264 -7.56 31.57 3.84
N LYS A 265 -7.15 30.46 3.21
CA LYS A 265 -7.84 29.17 3.32
C LYS A 265 -7.37 28.44 4.57
N SER A 266 -8.28 27.82 5.30
CA SER A 266 -8.00 27.09 6.52
C SER A 266 -8.24 25.59 6.36
N PHE A 267 -7.34 24.76 6.89
CA PHE A 267 -7.53 23.33 6.97
C PHE A 267 -6.67 22.73 8.09
N ASN A 268 -7.22 21.76 8.80
CA ASN A 268 -6.53 21.06 9.88
C ASN A 268 -6.63 19.55 9.65
N ILE A 269 -5.61 18.81 10.08
CA ILE A 269 -5.58 17.35 10.03
C ILE A 269 -5.36 16.81 11.44
N SER A 270 -6.16 15.81 11.82
CA SER A 270 -6.00 15.09 13.08
C SER A 270 -5.84 13.60 12.81
N LEU A 271 -5.02 12.93 13.65
CA LEU A 271 -4.85 11.49 13.62
C LEU A 271 -5.83 10.81 14.57
N ILE A 272 -6.56 9.83 14.08
CA ILE A 272 -7.42 8.93 14.87
C ILE A 272 -6.87 7.52 14.74
N VAL A 273 -6.69 6.82 15.85
CA VAL A 273 -6.23 5.43 15.87
C VAL A 273 -7.44 4.52 16.06
N GLY A 274 -7.62 3.58 15.14
CA GLY A 274 -8.70 2.59 15.17
C GLY A 274 -8.54 1.56 16.29
N GLY A 275 -9.58 0.76 16.48
CA GLY A 275 -9.61 -0.28 17.52
C GLY A 275 -9.02 -1.63 17.08
N GLY A 276 -8.47 -1.77 15.88
CA GLY A 276 -7.86 -3.02 15.38
C GLY A 276 -8.84 -4.03 14.78
N SER A 277 -9.99 -3.59 14.28
CA SER A 277 -10.98 -4.45 13.62
C SER A 277 -10.87 -4.33 12.10
N TYR A 278 -10.74 -5.44 11.38
CA TYR A 278 -10.68 -5.49 9.91
C TYR A 278 -11.85 -4.77 9.24
N VAL A 279 -13.07 -4.93 9.78
CA VAL A 279 -14.27 -4.30 9.21
C VAL A 279 -14.17 -2.77 9.17
N CYS A 280 -13.33 -2.15 10.02
CA CYS A 280 -13.14 -0.70 10.02
C CYS A 280 -12.31 -0.18 8.82
N GLY A 281 -11.75 -1.07 8.00
CA GLY A 281 -11.27 -0.74 6.64
C GLY A 281 -12.41 -0.43 5.64
N GLU A 282 -13.64 -0.89 5.91
CA GLU A 282 -14.81 -0.50 5.12
C GLU A 282 -15.25 0.94 5.46
N GLU A 283 -15.51 1.75 4.43
CA GLU A 283 -15.68 3.20 4.58
C GLU A 283 -16.75 3.62 5.59
N THR A 284 -17.87 2.90 5.68
CA THR A 284 -18.96 3.28 6.59
C THR A 284 -18.77 2.73 8.01
N ALA A 285 -18.15 1.57 8.15
CA ALA A 285 -17.75 1.01 9.45
C ALA A 285 -16.65 1.86 10.11
N LEU A 286 -15.70 2.37 9.30
CA LEU A 286 -14.70 3.34 9.72
C LEU A 286 -15.36 4.59 10.29
N LEU A 287 -16.35 5.15 9.60
CA LEU A 287 -17.07 6.35 10.07
C LEU A 287 -17.83 6.10 11.39
N GLU A 288 -18.45 4.93 11.56
CA GLU A 288 -19.07 4.54 12.83
C GLU A 288 -18.03 4.49 13.97
N SER A 289 -16.85 3.91 13.69
CA SER A 289 -15.74 3.87 14.66
C SER A 289 -15.24 5.27 15.02
N MET A 290 -15.10 6.16 14.06
CA MET A 290 -14.72 7.56 14.30
C MET A 290 -15.76 8.31 15.16
N GLU A 291 -17.02 7.92 15.08
CA GLU A 291 -18.13 8.44 15.88
C GLU A 291 -18.25 7.76 17.26
N ASN A 292 -17.23 7.00 17.67
CA ASN A 292 -17.20 6.23 18.93
C ASN A 292 -18.33 5.19 19.05
N LYS A 293 -18.77 4.65 17.92
CA LYS A 293 -19.74 3.57 17.84
C LYS A 293 -19.03 2.27 17.47
N ARG A 294 -19.73 1.14 17.62
CA ARG A 294 -19.25 -0.13 17.09
C ARG A 294 -19.04 -0.02 15.57
N GLY A 295 -17.89 -0.46 15.06
CA GLY A 295 -17.60 -0.53 13.63
C GLY A 295 -18.54 -1.47 12.91
N MET A 296 -19.63 -0.93 12.36
CA MET A 296 -20.65 -1.66 11.61
C MET A 296 -20.97 -0.90 10.35
N VAL A 297 -21.15 -1.61 9.24
CA VAL A 297 -21.49 -0.98 7.95
C VAL A 297 -22.83 -0.24 8.01
N ARG A 298 -22.93 0.88 7.29
CA ARG A 298 -24.21 1.60 7.10
C ARG A 298 -24.94 1.09 5.87
N MET A 299 -26.26 1.25 5.86
CA MET A 299 -27.06 1.07 4.64
C MET A 299 -26.67 2.15 3.63
N ARG A 300 -26.57 1.78 2.36
CA ARG A 300 -26.37 2.71 1.24
C ARG A 300 -27.49 2.51 0.22
N PRO A 301 -28.11 3.57 -0.35
CA PRO A 301 -27.86 4.99 -0.12
C PRO A 301 -28.33 5.46 1.27
N PRO A 302 -27.83 6.62 1.79
CA PRO A 302 -26.88 7.54 1.15
C PRO A 302 -25.42 7.06 1.23
N VAL A 303 -24.60 7.47 0.25
CA VAL A 303 -23.16 7.23 0.26
C VAL A 303 -22.45 8.27 1.14
N PRO A 304 -21.22 7.99 1.64
CA PRO A 304 -20.48 8.94 2.51
C PRO A 304 -20.26 10.32 1.89
N ALA A 305 -20.16 10.41 0.56
CA ALA A 305 -20.04 11.70 -0.13
C ALA A 305 -21.24 12.62 0.09
N ILE A 306 -22.42 12.05 0.39
CA ILE A 306 -23.65 12.81 0.72
C ILE A 306 -23.84 12.88 2.24
N SER A 307 -23.69 11.75 2.94
CA SER A 307 -23.92 11.64 4.39
C SER A 307 -22.89 10.70 5.03
N GLY A 308 -21.72 11.24 5.35
CA GLY A 308 -20.58 10.55 5.92
C GLY A 308 -20.40 10.78 7.41
N LEU A 309 -19.25 11.32 7.81
CA LEU A 309 -18.89 11.60 9.21
C LEU A 309 -19.89 12.60 9.83
N TYR A 310 -20.47 12.23 10.96
CA TYR A 310 -21.52 13.02 11.65
C TYR A 310 -22.67 13.43 10.72
N ASN A 311 -23.02 12.57 9.77
CA ASN A 311 -24.02 12.82 8.74
C ASN A 311 -23.72 14.04 7.85
N LYS A 312 -22.44 14.40 7.67
CA LYS A 312 -22.00 15.48 6.79
C LYS A 312 -21.30 14.91 5.55
N PRO A 313 -21.33 15.65 4.41
CA PRO A 313 -20.62 15.23 3.21
C PRO A 313 -19.15 14.96 3.50
N THR A 314 -18.65 13.78 3.11
CA THR A 314 -17.31 13.33 3.45
C THR A 314 -16.61 12.72 2.24
N VAL A 315 -15.43 13.27 1.88
CA VAL A 315 -14.51 12.60 0.99
C VAL A 315 -13.75 11.55 1.81
N LEU A 316 -13.89 10.29 1.44
CA LEU A 316 -13.13 9.20 2.04
C LEU A 316 -12.31 8.50 0.96
N ASN A 317 -10.98 8.55 1.08
CA ASN A 317 -10.03 7.90 0.18
C ASN A 317 -8.94 7.15 0.96
N ASN A 318 -8.35 6.14 0.31
CA ASN A 318 -7.21 5.40 0.83
C ASN A 318 -5.91 6.24 0.77
N VAL A 319 -4.91 5.86 1.55
CA VAL A 319 -3.59 6.48 1.67
C VAL A 319 -2.91 6.68 0.30
N LEU A 320 -2.75 5.60 -0.48
CA LEU A 320 -2.09 5.68 -1.79
C LEU A 320 -2.83 6.63 -2.74
N THR A 321 -4.15 6.68 -2.64
CA THR A 321 -4.96 7.59 -3.46
C THR A 321 -4.59 9.05 -3.21
N PHE A 322 -4.41 9.47 -1.95
CA PHE A 322 -3.96 10.83 -1.63
C PHE A 322 -2.54 11.10 -2.11
N ALA A 323 -1.63 10.13 -2.01
CA ALA A 323 -0.28 10.27 -2.55
C ALA A 323 -0.28 10.44 -4.08
N TYR A 324 -1.15 9.73 -4.81
CA TYR A 324 -1.33 9.97 -6.26
C TYR A 324 -1.89 11.35 -6.58
N ILE A 325 -2.78 11.90 -5.75
CA ILE A 325 -3.31 13.27 -5.95
C ILE A 325 -2.18 14.29 -5.92
N SER A 326 -1.29 14.25 -4.92
CA SER A 326 -0.16 15.16 -4.84
C SER A 326 0.78 15.03 -6.05
N TYR A 327 1.01 13.79 -6.53
CA TYR A 327 1.82 13.54 -7.72
C TYR A 327 1.17 14.07 -9.00
N ILE A 328 -0.09 13.73 -9.26
CA ILE A 328 -0.81 14.06 -10.50
C ILE A 328 -0.96 15.58 -10.68
N LEU A 329 -1.29 16.28 -9.60
CA LEU A 329 -1.53 17.72 -9.64
C LEU A 329 -0.25 18.56 -9.50
N SER A 330 0.92 17.93 -9.30
CA SER A 330 2.20 18.65 -9.28
C SER A 330 2.59 19.12 -10.67
N SER A 331 3.19 20.31 -10.75
CA SER A 331 3.66 20.91 -11.99
C SER A 331 5.18 20.97 -12.05
N CYS A 332 5.77 20.62 -13.19
CA CYS A 332 7.18 20.90 -13.45
C CYS A 332 7.30 22.33 -13.99
N ASN A 333 7.98 23.21 -13.25
CA ASN A 333 8.49 24.53 -13.67
C ASN A 333 7.54 25.56 -14.31
N ASN A 334 6.32 25.21 -14.76
CA ASN A 334 5.32 26.13 -15.31
C ASN A 334 3.93 25.76 -14.83
N ILE A 335 3.18 26.75 -14.33
CA ILE A 335 1.81 26.61 -13.78
C ILE A 335 0.82 25.95 -14.75
N THR A 336 1.11 25.99 -16.06
CA THR A 336 0.22 25.51 -17.12
C THR A 336 0.53 24.11 -17.66
N GLN A 337 1.70 23.52 -17.36
CA GLN A 337 2.06 22.19 -17.86
C GLN A 337 1.88 21.12 -16.76
N LEU A 338 0.88 20.26 -16.96
CA LEU A 338 0.58 19.12 -16.09
C LEU A 338 1.31 17.86 -16.55
N ALA A 339 2.64 17.94 -16.69
CA ALA A 339 3.44 16.84 -17.20
C ALA A 339 3.23 15.53 -16.42
N ASN A 340 3.01 15.60 -15.11
CA ASN A 340 2.75 14.41 -14.30
C ASN A 340 1.35 13.84 -14.51
N LEU A 341 0.34 14.68 -14.72
CA LEU A 341 -1.00 14.25 -15.11
C LEU A 341 -0.98 13.54 -16.46
N ASP A 342 -0.36 14.17 -17.47
CA ASP A 342 -0.25 13.63 -18.82
C ASP A 342 0.51 12.30 -18.80
N TYR A 343 1.63 12.23 -18.05
CA TYR A 343 2.38 10.99 -17.89
C TYR A 343 1.55 9.91 -17.20
N PHE A 344 0.87 10.23 -16.09
CA PHE A 344 0.02 9.28 -15.38
C PHE A 344 -1.10 8.73 -16.29
N ASN A 345 -1.76 9.60 -17.06
CA ASN A 345 -2.82 9.19 -18.00
C ASN A 345 -2.27 8.39 -19.20
N SER A 346 -1.01 8.60 -19.59
CA SER A 346 -0.38 7.87 -20.71
C SER A 346 0.01 6.44 -20.39
N ILE A 347 0.17 6.09 -19.11
CA ILE A 347 0.57 4.75 -18.65
C ILE A 347 -0.61 3.97 -18.08
N GLY A 348 -0.48 2.65 -18.06
CA GLY A 348 -1.55 1.74 -17.66
C GLY A 348 -2.36 1.23 -18.85
N THR A 349 -3.57 0.74 -18.58
CA THR A 349 -4.51 0.28 -19.59
C THR A 349 -5.46 1.43 -20.03
N LYS A 350 -6.36 1.14 -20.98
CA LYS A 350 -7.40 2.09 -21.38
C LYS A 350 -8.25 2.55 -20.18
N ASP A 351 -8.66 1.62 -19.31
CA ASP A 351 -9.64 1.84 -18.25
C ASP A 351 -9.00 1.87 -16.84
N SER A 352 -7.76 1.39 -16.71
CA SER A 352 -6.98 1.40 -15.46
C SER A 352 -5.70 2.20 -15.68
N LYS A 353 -5.73 3.50 -15.36
CA LYS A 353 -4.62 4.44 -15.60
C LYS A 353 -3.59 4.46 -14.48
N GLY A 354 -2.38 4.89 -14.83
CA GLY A 354 -1.28 5.08 -13.91
C GLY A 354 -0.60 3.80 -13.47
N THR A 355 -0.01 3.88 -12.27
CA THR A 355 0.67 2.75 -11.62
C THR A 355 -0.19 2.16 -10.50
N MET A 356 0.18 0.95 -10.11
CA MET A 356 -0.27 0.27 -8.89
C MET A 356 0.95 -0.17 -8.09
N VAL A 357 0.86 -0.10 -6.77
CA VAL A 357 1.86 -0.66 -5.87
C VAL A 357 1.48 -2.11 -5.59
N PHE A 358 2.15 -3.03 -6.29
CA PHE A 358 1.98 -4.45 -6.06
C PHE A 358 2.80 -4.91 -4.86
N GLN A 359 2.22 -5.73 -4.03
CA GLN A 359 2.83 -6.27 -2.82
C GLN A 359 2.99 -7.77 -3.01
N VAL A 360 4.19 -8.19 -3.36
CA VAL A 360 4.51 -9.58 -3.73
C VAL A 360 5.13 -10.31 -2.55
N SER A 361 4.56 -11.44 -2.18
CA SER A 361 5.03 -12.26 -1.06
C SER A 361 4.88 -13.76 -1.34
N GLY A 362 5.35 -14.60 -0.41
CA GLY A 362 5.29 -16.06 -0.53
C GLY A 362 6.51 -16.66 -1.22
N ALA A 363 6.31 -17.61 -2.12
CA ALA A 363 7.36 -18.41 -2.74
C ALA A 363 8.09 -17.69 -3.90
N VAL A 364 8.51 -16.44 -3.68
CA VAL A 364 9.32 -15.64 -4.61
C VAL A 364 10.71 -15.39 -4.02
N LYS A 365 11.70 -15.08 -4.87
CA LYS A 365 13.06 -14.79 -4.42
C LYS A 365 13.18 -13.43 -3.72
N HIS A 366 12.51 -12.42 -4.27
CA HIS A 366 12.58 -11.05 -3.77
C HIS A 366 11.17 -10.56 -3.39
N PRO A 367 10.66 -10.93 -2.19
CA PRO A 367 9.39 -10.40 -1.71
C PRO A 367 9.53 -8.90 -1.42
N GLY A 368 8.46 -8.13 -1.70
CA GLY A 368 8.50 -6.69 -1.49
C GLY A 368 7.39 -5.94 -2.20
N ILE A 369 7.60 -4.62 -2.35
CA ILE A 369 6.70 -3.76 -3.13
C ILE A 369 7.31 -3.42 -4.48
N TYR A 370 6.43 -3.36 -5.48
CA TYR A 370 6.77 -3.07 -6.86
C TYR A 370 5.75 -2.10 -7.44
N GLU A 371 6.13 -0.83 -7.58
CA GLU A 371 5.27 0.16 -8.24
C GLU A 371 5.44 0.04 -9.75
N MET A 372 4.40 -0.49 -10.42
CA MET A 372 4.40 -0.83 -11.82
C MET A 372 3.16 -0.28 -12.54
N PRO A 373 3.23 -0.05 -13.86
CA PRO A 373 2.05 0.34 -14.64
C PRO A 373 0.91 -0.67 -14.47
N MET A 374 -0.31 -0.17 -14.37
CA MET A 374 -1.50 -1.02 -14.41
C MET A 374 -1.52 -1.81 -15.73
N GLY A 375 -1.89 -3.09 -15.66
CA GLY A 375 -1.90 -3.97 -16.84
C GLY A 375 -0.58 -4.68 -17.13
N ILE A 376 0.44 -4.53 -16.28
CA ILE A 376 1.61 -5.44 -16.31
C ILE A 376 1.13 -6.89 -16.19
N THR A 377 1.77 -7.82 -16.86
CA THR A 377 1.42 -9.24 -16.74
C THR A 377 1.90 -9.82 -15.41
N LEU A 378 1.21 -10.85 -14.93
CA LEU A 378 1.64 -11.57 -13.73
C LEU A 378 3.07 -12.10 -13.90
N LYS A 379 3.43 -12.61 -15.09
CA LYS A 379 4.77 -13.10 -15.38
C LYS A 379 5.83 -12.02 -15.21
N GLU A 380 5.63 -10.84 -15.85
CA GLU A 380 6.59 -9.74 -15.76
C GLU A 380 6.80 -9.28 -14.31
N LEU A 381 5.73 -9.23 -13.50
CA LEU A 381 5.83 -8.87 -12.08
C LEU A 381 6.59 -9.94 -11.29
N LEU A 382 6.34 -11.22 -11.53
CA LEU A 382 7.05 -12.31 -10.87
C LEU A 382 8.52 -12.39 -11.31
N ASP A 383 8.82 -12.16 -12.60
CA ASP A 383 10.20 -12.06 -13.09
C ASP A 383 10.95 -10.90 -12.42
N LEU A 384 10.28 -9.77 -12.21
CA LEU A 384 10.84 -8.61 -11.48
C LEU A 384 11.11 -8.93 -10.00
N SER A 385 10.28 -9.76 -9.38
CA SER A 385 10.50 -10.25 -8.01
C SER A 385 11.56 -11.37 -7.93
N GLY A 386 12.43 -11.46 -8.91
CA GLY A 386 13.53 -12.43 -8.97
C GLY A 386 13.10 -13.83 -9.41
N GLY A 387 11.86 -14.01 -9.85
CA GLY A 387 11.29 -15.31 -10.16
C GLY A 387 11.00 -16.12 -8.90
N PHE A 388 10.96 -17.41 -9.07
CA PHE A 388 10.53 -18.33 -8.03
C PHE A 388 11.68 -18.79 -7.14
N SER A 389 11.36 -19.18 -5.93
CA SER A 389 12.28 -19.92 -5.06
C SER A 389 12.64 -21.26 -5.73
N ASP A 390 13.93 -21.50 -5.96
CA ASP A 390 14.43 -22.68 -6.71
C ASP A 390 14.19 -24.03 -6.00
N LYS A 391 13.52 -24.03 -4.85
CA LYS A 391 13.43 -25.22 -4.00
C LYS A 391 12.20 -26.09 -4.25
N ARG A 392 11.13 -25.56 -4.86
CA ARG A 392 9.85 -26.26 -5.03
C ARG A 392 9.09 -25.75 -6.24
N SER A 393 8.24 -26.61 -6.81
CA SER A 393 7.33 -26.23 -7.88
C SER A 393 6.25 -25.27 -7.38
N LEU A 394 5.87 -24.32 -8.22
CA LEU A 394 4.76 -23.42 -7.92
C LEU A 394 3.41 -24.12 -8.04
N LYS A 395 2.48 -23.74 -7.20
CA LYS A 395 1.15 -24.32 -7.17
C LYS A 395 0.06 -23.32 -7.51
N ALA A 396 0.03 -22.19 -6.82
CA ALA A 396 -1.03 -21.19 -6.95
C ALA A 396 -0.53 -19.77 -6.70
N VAL A 397 -1.27 -18.80 -7.20
CA VAL A 397 -1.13 -17.38 -6.87
C VAL A 397 -2.47 -16.85 -6.41
N GLN A 398 -2.52 -16.23 -5.23
CA GLN A 398 -3.69 -15.48 -4.75
C GLN A 398 -3.51 -14.01 -5.04
N ILE A 399 -4.52 -13.36 -5.65
CA ILE A 399 -4.48 -11.94 -6.03
C ILE A 399 -5.70 -11.23 -5.44
N GLY A 400 -5.48 -10.10 -4.78
CA GLY A 400 -6.54 -9.25 -4.23
C GLY A 400 -6.79 -9.41 -2.73
N GLY A 401 -5.78 -9.82 -1.97
CA GLY A 401 -5.87 -10.04 -0.54
C GLY A 401 -6.48 -11.40 -0.17
N LEU A 402 -6.87 -11.57 1.09
CA LEU A 402 -7.38 -12.85 1.60
C LEU A 402 -8.73 -13.26 0.96
N LEU A 403 -9.53 -12.28 0.55
CA LEU A 403 -10.78 -12.50 -0.20
C LEU A 403 -10.57 -12.48 -1.72
N GLY A 404 -9.34 -12.47 -2.19
CA GLY A 404 -8.98 -12.55 -3.60
C GLY A 404 -9.01 -13.97 -4.16
N ALA A 405 -9.04 -14.07 -5.49
CA ALA A 405 -9.09 -15.34 -6.19
C ALA A 405 -7.73 -16.06 -6.23
N TYR A 406 -7.78 -17.38 -6.24
CA TYR A 406 -6.63 -18.27 -6.46
C TYR A 406 -6.55 -18.65 -7.93
N PHE A 407 -5.39 -18.48 -8.53
CA PHE A 407 -5.12 -18.85 -9.93
C PHE A 407 -4.03 -19.91 -10.01
N PRO A 408 -4.14 -20.90 -10.92
CA PRO A 408 -3.07 -21.86 -11.15
C PRO A 408 -1.88 -21.20 -11.85
N VAL A 409 -0.72 -21.77 -11.65
CA VAL A 409 0.52 -21.30 -12.28
C VAL A 409 0.70 -22.03 -13.61
N ASN A 410 0.27 -21.40 -14.70
CA ASN A 410 0.39 -21.89 -16.07
C ASN A 410 0.48 -20.70 -17.06
N ASP A 411 0.73 -20.99 -18.33
CA ASP A 411 0.92 -19.96 -19.37
C ASP A 411 -0.29 -19.02 -19.53
N GLU A 412 -1.51 -19.53 -19.33
CA GLU A 412 -2.73 -18.72 -19.41
C GLU A 412 -2.72 -17.61 -18.35
N PHE A 413 -2.38 -17.95 -17.09
CA PHE A 413 -2.42 -17.01 -15.98
C PHE A 413 -1.13 -16.21 -15.85
N PHE A 414 0.00 -16.68 -16.38
CA PHE A 414 1.20 -15.86 -16.49
C PHE A 414 0.98 -14.62 -17.37
N ASN A 415 0.14 -14.73 -18.40
CA ASN A 415 -0.23 -13.62 -19.28
C ASN A 415 -1.41 -12.80 -18.77
N LEU A 416 -1.87 -13.04 -17.53
CA LEU A 416 -2.95 -12.26 -16.91
C LEU A 416 -2.54 -10.81 -16.69
N ASN A 417 -3.29 -9.88 -17.28
CA ASN A 417 -3.10 -8.44 -17.05
C ASN A 417 -3.55 -8.04 -15.66
N LEU A 418 -2.64 -7.49 -14.87
CA LEU A 418 -2.90 -7.01 -13.52
C LEU A 418 -3.55 -5.61 -13.58
N SER A 419 -4.84 -5.61 -13.90
CA SER A 419 -5.72 -4.44 -13.93
C SER A 419 -7.07 -4.80 -13.33
N TYR A 420 -7.90 -3.80 -13.02
CA TYR A 420 -9.24 -4.07 -12.48
C TYR A 420 -10.06 -4.95 -13.45
N GLU A 421 -10.06 -4.59 -14.74
CA GLU A 421 -10.81 -5.29 -15.78
C GLU A 421 -10.23 -6.68 -16.07
N GLY A 422 -8.89 -6.79 -16.13
CA GLY A 422 -8.21 -8.05 -16.42
C GLY A 422 -8.51 -9.13 -15.39
N LEU A 423 -8.48 -8.76 -14.09
CA LEU A 423 -8.81 -9.69 -13.01
C LEU A 423 -10.31 -10.04 -13.00
N THR A 424 -11.19 -9.04 -13.17
CA THR A 424 -12.64 -9.26 -13.19
C THR A 424 -13.05 -10.23 -14.30
N GLN A 425 -12.46 -10.13 -15.49
CA GLN A 425 -12.73 -11.06 -16.61
C GLN A 425 -12.37 -12.52 -16.30
N LYS A 426 -11.43 -12.73 -15.37
CA LYS A 426 -11.00 -14.07 -14.93
C LYS A 426 -11.69 -14.54 -13.64
N GLY A 427 -12.67 -13.79 -13.15
CA GLY A 427 -13.38 -14.09 -11.90
C GLY A 427 -12.55 -13.81 -10.66
N GLY A 428 -11.78 -12.72 -10.69
CA GLY A 428 -10.97 -12.24 -9.56
C GLY A 428 -11.09 -10.74 -9.38
N ILE A 429 -10.36 -10.23 -8.41
CA ILE A 429 -10.24 -8.79 -8.11
C ILE A 429 -8.77 -8.43 -7.96
N LEU A 430 -8.41 -7.19 -8.34
CA LEU A 430 -7.07 -6.66 -8.08
C LEU A 430 -6.86 -6.32 -6.59
N GLY A 431 -7.94 -5.93 -5.93
CA GLY A 431 -7.92 -5.51 -4.54
C GLY A 431 -6.94 -4.35 -4.32
N HIS A 432 -6.21 -4.43 -3.24
CA HIS A 432 -5.17 -3.46 -2.86
C HIS A 432 -3.79 -3.77 -3.49
N GLY A 433 -3.73 -4.67 -4.48
CA GLY A 433 -2.48 -5.04 -5.16
C GLY A 433 -1.66 -6.11 -4.44
N GLY A 434 -2.22 -6.78 -3.44
CA GLY A 434 -1.59 -7.90 -2.74
C GLY A 434 -1.55 -9.16 -3.61
N ILE A 435 -0.37 -9.78 -3.72
CA ILE A 435 -0.13 -11.01 -4.49
C ILE A 435 0.67 -11.96 -3.62
N VAL A 436 0.09 -13.13 -3.34
CA VAL A 436 0.75 -14.19 -2.56
C VAL A 436 0.99 -15.40 -3.45
N VAL A 437 2.24 -15.79 -3.57
CA VAL A 437 2.67 -16.94 -4.38
C VAL A 437 2.86 -18.16 -3.49
N PHE A 438 2.26 -19.27 -3.87
CA PHE A 438 2.31 -20.53 -3.12
C PHE A 438 3.05 -21.61 -3.91
N ASP A 439 3.92 -22.35 -3.22
CA ASP A 439 4.55 -23.55 -3.74
C ASP A 439 3.72 -24.82 -3.44
N GLU A 440 4.20 -25.96 -3.86
CA GLU A 440 3.52 -27.27 -3.69
C GLU A 440 3.32 -27.69 -2.23
N SER A 441 3.99 -27.05 -1.26
CA SER A 441 3.84 -27.38 0.16
C SER A 441 2.56 -26.88 0.78
N ILE A 442 1.85 -25.93 0.11
CA ILE A 442 0.61 -25.39 0.65
C ILE A 442 -0.53 -26.40 0.59
N ASP A 443 -1.30 -26.49 1.65
CA ASP A 443 -2.58 -27.20 1.68
C ASP A 443 -3.73 -26.23 1.35
N LEU A 444 -4.29 -26.35 0.15
CA LEU A 444 -5.38 -25.49 -0.32
C LEU A 444 -6.71 -25.77 0.40
N LYS A 445 -6.92 -26.96 0.99
CA LYS A 445 -8.07 -27.24 1.86
C LYS A 445 -7.99 -26.40 3.11
N HIS A 446 -6.79 -26.32 3.71
CA HIS A 446 -6.54 -25.48 4.86
C HIS A 446 -6.74 -23.99 4.53
N MET A 447 -6.26 -23.52 3.37
CA MET A 447 -6.45 -22.14 2.93
C MET A 447 -7.93 -21.78 2.73
N LEU A 448 -8.72 -22.71 2.16
CA LEU A 448 -10.17 -22.53 2.03
C LEU A 448 -10.84 -22.36 3.40
N LEU A 449 -10.54 -23.24 4.36
CA LEU A 449 -11.10 -23.13 5.71
C LEU A 449 -10.67 -21.85 6.41
N ARG A 450 -9.39 -21.46 6.31
CA ARG A 450 -8.87 -20.20 6.90
C ARG A 450 -9.57 -18.97 6.33
N THR A 451 -9.85 -18.94 5.04
CA THR A 451 -10.61 -17.84 4.43
C THR A 451 -12.03 -17.75 4.98
N LEU A 452 -12.69 -18.90 5.15
CA LEU A 452 -14.03 -18.95 5.74
C LEU A 452 -14.03 -18.54 7.21
N GLU A 453 -13.07 -19.00 8.00
CA GLU A 453 -12.87 -18.58 9.40
C GLU A 453 -12.66 -17.09 9.51
N PHE A 454 -11.77 -16.54 8.71
CA PHE A 454 -11.54 -15.10 8.66
C PHE A 454 -12.82 -14.31 8.39
N CYS A 455 -13.62 -14.74 7.41
CA CYS A 455 -14.89 -14.06 7.09
C CYS A 455 -15.89 -14.12 8.26
N ILE A 456 -15.91 -15.23 9.01
CA ILE A 456 -16.76 -15.39 10.19
C ILE A 456 -16.30 -14.47 11.33
N ASP A 457 -14.99 -14.50 11.64
CA ASP A 457 -14.38 -13.78 12.76
C ASP A 457 -14.47 -12.25 12.57
N GLU A 458 -14.28 -11.78 11.33
CA GLU A 458 -14.28 -10.36 10.97
C GLU A 458 -15.66 -9.81 10.59
N SER A 459 -16.69 -10.66 10.57
CA SER A 459 -18.05 -10.19 10.27
C SER A 459 -18.57 -9.23 11.34
N CYS A 460 -18.97 -8.03 10.93
CA CYS A 460 -19.64 -7.08 11.85
C CYS A 460 -21.00 -7.58 12.35
N GLY A 461 -21.55 -8.64 11.74
CA GLY A 461 -22.81 -9.27 12.12
C GLY A 461 -24.08 -8.55 11.68
N LYS A 462 -23.99 -7.45 10.92
CA LYS A 462 -25.18 -6.64 10.57
C LYS A 462 -26.08 -7.32 9.56
N CYS A 463 -25.57 -7.71 8.40
CA CYS A 463 -26.39 -8.33 7.36
C CYS A 463 -26.43 -9.86 7.50
N SER A 464 -27.64 -10.41 7.36
CA SER A 464 -27.87 -11.87 7.49
C SER A 464 -27.10 -12.70 6.46
N PRO A 465 -26.98 -12.30 5.17
CA PRO A 465 -26.21 -13.05 4.19
C PRO A 465 -24.76 -13.32 4.64
N CYS A 466 -24.04 -12.29 5.09
CA CYS A 466 -22.68 -12.46 5.60
C CYS A 466 -22.66 -13.23 6.93
N ARG A 467 -23.44 -12.79 7.95
CA ARG A 467 -23.40 -13.37 9.29
C ARG A 467 -23.75 -14.86 9.33
N LEU A 468 -24.79 -15.27 8.61
CA LEU A 468 -25.25 -16.67 8.60
C LEU A 468 -24.62 -17.46 7.44
N GLY A 469 -24.44 -16.82 6.27
CA GLY A 469 -23.93 -17.49 5.09
C GLY A 469 -22.49 -17.94 5.26
N SER A 470 -21.59 -17.11 5.82
CA SER A 470 -20.20 -17.51 6.04
C SER A 470 -20.08 -18.73 6.98
N MET A 471 -20.84 -18.76 8.07
CA MET A 471 -20.89 -19.90 8.99
C MET A 471 -21.41 -21.15 8.29
N ARG A 472 -22.48 -21.02 7.53
CA ARG A 472 -23.09 -22.16 6.83
C ARG A 472 -22.19 -22.70 5.72
N ILE A 473 -21.54 -21.84 4.95
CA ILE A 473 -20.57 -22.28 3.95
C ILE A 473 -19.41 -23.05 4.60
N LYS A 474 -18.88 -22.58 5.73
CA LYS A 474 -17.82 -23.30 6.45
C LYS A 474 -18.29 -24.70 6.87
N GLU A 475 -19.45 -24.81 7.49
CA GLU A 475 -20.04 -26.11 7.90
C GLU A 475 -20.20 -27.07 6.72
N LEU A 476 -20.76 -26.58 5.59
CA LEU A 476 -20.94 -27.39 4.38
C LEU A 476 -19.59 -27.77 3.75
N THR A 477 -18.63 -26.86 3.73
CA THR A 477 -17.26 -27.14 3.26
C THR A 477 -16.61 -28.24 4.09
N GLU A 478 -16.71 -28.21 5.42
CA GLU A 478 -16.21 -29.27 6.29
C GLU A 478 -16.84 -30.64 5.98
N ARG A 479 -18.14 -30.66 5.64
CA ARG A 479 -18.83 -31.90 5.19
C ARG A 479 -18.29 -32.39 3.85
N VAL A 480 -18.08 -31.50 2.89
CA VAL A 480 -17.47 -31.81 1.59
C VAL A 480 -16.07 -32.42 1.78
N LEU A 481 -15.25 -31.81 2.61
CA LEU A 481 -13.89 -32.30 2.91
C LEU A 481 -13.91 -33.68 3.63
N LYS A 482 -14.97 -33.99 4.37
CA LYS A 482 -15.22 -35.31 4.96
C LYS A 482 -15.93 -36.28 4.01
N LYS A 483 -16.05 -35.94 2.73
CA LYS A 483 -16.71 -36.73 1.67
C LYS A 483 -18.18 -37.06 1.94
N GLN A 484 -18.91 -36.15 2.61
CA GLN A 484 -20.33 -36.30 2.96
C GLN A 484 -21.19 -35.50 1.97
N ASN A 485 -22.06 -36.17 1.20
CA ASN A 485 -23.01 -35.56 0.28
C ASN A 485 -22.43 -34.41 -0.57
N ILE A 486 -21.29 -34.69 -1.23
CA ILE A 486 -20.45 -33.67 -1.89
C ILE A 486 -21.29 -32.80 -2.82
N ASP A 487 -21.98 -33.37 -3.80
CA ASP A 487 -22.70 -32.63 -4.84
C ASP A 487 -23.80 -31.72 -4.25
N ALA A 488 -24.62 -32.26 -3.35
CA ALA A 488 -25.68 -31.48 -2.71
C ALA A 488 -25.10 -30.34 -1.84
N ASN A 489 -24.00 -30.56 -1.13
CA ASN A 489 -23.38 -29.51 -0.33
C ASN A 489 -22.73 -28.44 -1.20
N LEU A 490 -22.12 -28.79 -2.34
CA LEU A 490 -21.56 -27.82 -3.28
C LEU A 490 -22.64 -26.97 -3.94
N GLU A 491 -23.79 -27.55 -4.29
CA GLU A 491 -24.95 -26.83 -4.83
C GLU A 491 -25.41 -25.75 -3.81
N ILE A 492 -25.62 -26.14 -2.55
CA ILE A 492 -26.07 -25.22 -1.50
C ILE A 492 -24.99 -24.12 -1.24
N ILE A 493 -23.70 -24.47 -1.24
CA ILE A 493 -22.60 -23.48 -1.13
C ILE A 493 -22.72 -22.45 -2.24
N GLY A 494 -22.95 -22.88 -3.50
CA GLY A 494 -23.10 -21.98 -4.64
C GLY A 494 -24.30 -21.02 -4.47
N GLU A 495 -25.45 -21.51 -4.03
CA GLU A 495 -26.65 -20.69 -3.78
C GLU A 495 -26.39 -19.64 -2.67
N ILE A 496 -25.71 -20.03 -1.58
CA ILE A 496 -25.38 -19.11 -0.49
C ILE A 496 -24.38 -18.06 -0.97
N LEU A 497 -23.35 -18.43 -1.73
CA LEU A 497 -22.37 -17.50 -2.29
C LEU A 497 -23.04 -16.46 -3.20
N ASN A 498 -23.94 -16.88 -4.10
CA ASN A 498 -24.71 -15.97 -4.96
C ASN A 498 -25.57 -15.01 -4.13
N THR A 499 -26.18 -15.50 -3.06
CA THR A 499 -26.96 -14.68 -2.13
C THR A 499 -26.07 -13.67 -1.41
N MET A 500 -24.88 -14.09 -0.97
CA MET A 500 -23.91 -13.22 -0.28
C MET A 500 -23.36 -12.15 -1.22
N GLU A 501 -23.02 -12.49 -2.45
CA GLU A 501 -22.55 -11.55 -3.46
C GLU A 501 -23.56 -10.42 -3.69
N GLY A 502 -24.83 -10.76 -3.91
CA GLY A 502 -25.88 -9.78 -4.24
C GLY A 502 -26.44 -8.99 -3.07
N LEU A 503 -26.44 -9.55 -1.85
CA LEU A 503 -27.19 -9.02 -0.71
C LEU A 503 -26.34 -8.66 0.51
N SER A 504 -25.02 -8.90 0.51
CA SER A 504 -24.13 -8.41 1.57
C SER A 504 -23.96 -6.89 1.46
N LEU A 505 -23.92 -6.21 2.59
CA LEU A 505 -23.82 -4.75 2.64
C LEU A 505 -22.40 -4.22 2.36
N CYS A 506 -21.37 -5.07 2.40
CA CYS A 506 -19.97 -4.69 2.14
C CYS A 506 -19.18 -5.82 1.49
N GLY A 507 -17.94 -5.49 1.10
CA GLY A 507 -17.02 -6.41 0.42
C GLY A 507 -16.70 -7.67 1.21
N LEU A 508 -16.66 -7.64 2.55
CA LEU A 508 -16.34 -8.83 3.35
C LEU A 508 -17.23 -10.04 3.00
N GLY A 509 -18.53 -9.85 2.95
CA GLY A 509 -19.46 -10.91 2.54
C GLY A 509 -19.56 -11.07 1.03
N ALA A 510 -19.63 -9.94 0.30
CA ALA A 510 -19.87 -9.98 -1.14
C ALA A 510 -18.69 -10.61 -1.93
N MET A 511 -17.46 -10.50 -1.43
CA MET A 511 -16.27 -11.01 -2.13
C MET A 511 -15.91 -12.46 -1.79
N LEU A 512 -16.57 -13.09 -0.81
CA LEU A 512 -16.24 -14.46 -0.39
C LEU A 512 -16.35 -15.49 -1.53
N HIS A 513 -17.15 -15.21 -2.54
CA HIS A 513 -17.27 -16.08 -3.71
C HIS A 513 -15.98 -16.19 -4.54
N TYR A 514 -15.09 -15.17 -4.55
CA TYR A 514 -13.85 -15.22 -5.33
C TYR A 514 -12.89 -16.34 -4.88
N PRO A 515 -12.46 -16.39 -3.60
CA PRO A 515 -11.57 -17.47 -3.17
C PRO A 515 -12.23 -18.83 -3.21
N VAL A 516 -13.50 -18.94 -2.81
CA VAL A 516 -14.21 -20.25 -2.79
C VAL A 516 -14.39 -20.79 -4.20
N ASN A 517 -14.94 -19.99 -5.12
CA ASN A 517 -15.20 -20.46 -6.49
C ASN A 517 -13.90 -20.74 -7.25
N SER A 518 -12.83 -19.94 -7.07
CA SER A 518 -11.56 -20.16 -7.74
C SER A 518 -10.87 -21.44 -7.26
N LEU A 519 -10.89 -21.72 -5.96
CA LEU A 519 -10.36 -22.96 -5.40
C LEU A 519 -11.13 -24.19 -5.91
N LEU A 520 -12.45 -24.14 -5.89
CA LEU A 520 -13.30 -25.24 -6.40
C LEU A 520 -13.17 -25.41 -7.93
N LYS A 521 -12.98 -24.32 -8.68
CA LYS A 521 -12.84 -24.38 -10.14
C LYS A 521 -11.47 -24.92 -10.60
N TYR A 522 -10.41 -24.39 -10.05
CA TYR A 522 -9.06 -24.66 -10.55
C TYR A 522 -8.33 -25.77 -9.79
N PHE A 523 -8.70 -26.03 -8.55
CA PHE A 523 -8.02 -26.97 -7.65
C PHE A 523 -8.97 -28.05 -7.10
N ASN A 524 -10.08 -28.30 -7.79
CA ASN A 524 -11.11 -29.25 -7.36
C ASN A 524 -10.57 -30.64 -7.03
N LYS A 525 -9.59 -31.15 -7.83
CA LYS A 525 -8.99 -32.46 -7.58
C LYS A 525 -8.36 -32.55 -6.19
N GLU A 526 -7.67 -31.49 -5.75
CA GLU A 526 -7.07 -31.45 -4.42
C GLU A 526 -8.12 -31.23 -3.33
N ILE A 527 -9.07 -30.35 -3.56
CA ILE A 527 -10.13 -30.02 -2.58
C ILE A 527 -11.04 -31.21 -2.34
N LEU A 528 -11.41 -31.98 -3.39
CA LEU A 528 -12.41 -33.05 -3.32
C LEU A 528 -11.84 -34.45 -3.07
N THR A 529 -10.51 -34.65 -3.25
CA THR A 529 -9.85 -35.93 -2.94
C THR A 529 -9.39 -36.02 -1.50
#